data_89d9ddee3d98f9962a0fd57fcbb579f1
#
_entry.id   89d9ddee3d98f9962a0fd57fcbb579f1
#
_cell.length_a   1.000
_cell.length_b   1.000
_cell.length_c   1.000
_cell.angle_alpha   90.00
_cell.angle_beta   90.00
_cell.angle_gamma   90.00
#
_symmetry.space_group_name_H-M   'P 1'
#
loop_
_entity.id
_entity.type
_entity.pdbx_description
1 polymer ?
#
loop_
_entity_poly.entity_id
_entity_poly.type
_entity_poly.pdbx_seq_one_letter_code
_entity_poly.pdbx_strand_id
1 'polypeptide(L)'
;MMKKFLIFIFTIFGLFAGMLALIVIDYEINYNKWINSRSGSQLTNPVQKYASSSDRKNKDDLESLMNMFMKGLFPPTLLYPEYTRAYEKAKSWSKKHLSQQQIKIYLTKYDRYSEDATQYALNKLNVDWKEQALLRAKSYQEFHFSKEKLVWQLINIDKFTQEEADYAIEHVNFDWKENAVKEAESSSNGGNISKERLLKILVEYRKFTQEEAEYAIEHAKIDWDN
;
A
#
# COMPACT_ATOMS: atom_id res chain seq x y z
N MET A 1 0.20 -35.24 45.19
CA MET A 1 1.27 -34.31 44.87
C MET A 1 1.06 -33.59 43.53
N MET A 2 0.74 -34.26 42.44
CA MET A 2 0.52 -33.71 41.10
C MET A 2 -0.58 -32.61 41.02
N LYS A 3 -1.74 -32.80 41.69
CA LYS A 3 -2.82 -31.78 41.65
C LYS A 3 -2.41 -30.43 42.27
N LYS A 4 -1.64 -30.44 43.36
CA LYS A 4 -1.14 -29.20 43.99
C LYS A 4 -0.07 -28.50 43.12
N PHE A 5 0.73 -29.27 42.39
CA PHE A 5 1.73 -28.75 41.44
C PHE A 5 1.08 -28.11 40.20
N LEU A 6 0.01 -28.76 39.69
CA LEU A 6 -0.76 -28.16 38.56
C LEU A 6 -1.43 -26.84 38.96
N ILE A 7 -2.05 -26.79 40.17
CA ILE A 7 -2.70 -25.57 40.69
C ILE A 7 -1.65 -24.45 40.85
N PHE A 8 -0.45 -24.79 41.34
CA PHE A 8 0.64 -23.83 41.50
C PHE A 8 1.13 -23.28 40.15
N ILE A 9 1.21 -24.13 39.13
CA ILE A 9 1.55 -23.70 37.77
C ILE A 9 0.45 -22.78 37.18
N PHE A 10 -0.84 -23.14 37.34
CA PHE A 10 -1.96 -22.33 36.88
C PHE A 10 -2.08 -20.98 37.61
N THR A 11 -1.76 -20.92 38.92
CA THR A 11 -1.73 -19.63 39.64
C THR A 11 -0.59 -18.75 39.24
N ILE A 12 0.61 -19.30 39.03
CA ILE A 12 1.75 -18.53 38.48
C ILE A 12 1.46 -18.03 37.05
N PHE A 13 0.85 -18.89 36.21
CA PHE A 13 0.47 -18.51 34.84
C PHE A 13 -0.62 -17.43 34.85
N GLY A 14 -1.59 -17.51 35.73
CA GLY A 14 -2.65 -16.51 35.90
C GLY A 14 -2.12 -15.15 36.38
N LEU A 15 -1.20 -15.15 37.36
CA LEU A 15 -0.52 -13.92 37.82
C LEU A 15 0.39 -13.31 36.74
N PHE A 16 1.06 -14.15 35.97
CA PHE A 16 1.92 -13.70 34.86
C PHE A 16 1.08 -13.13 33.72
N ALA A 17 -0.04 -13.75 33.37
CA ALA A 17 -0.98 -13.25 32.38
C ALA A 17 -1.64 -11.93 32.81
N GLY A 18 -1.98 -11.79 34.11
CA GLY A 18 -2.49 -10.54 34.68
C GLY A 18 -1.46 -9.42 34.67
N MET A 19 -0.21 -9.72 34.99
CA MET A 19 0.89 -8.74 34.94
C MET A 19 1.19 -8.31 33.50
N LEU A 20 1.13 -9.23 32.56
CA LEU A 20 1.29 -8.93 31.14
C LEU A 20 0.14 -8.09 30.59
N ALA A 21 -1.11 -8.36 31.00
CA ALA A 21 -2.25 -7.53 30.62
C ALA A 21 -2.10 -6.09 31.13
N LEU A 22 -1.58 -5.89 32.34
CA LEU A 22 -1.30 -4.56 32.89
C LEU A 22 -0.19 -3.84 32.11
N ILE A 23 0.86 -4.56 31.68
CA ILE A 23 1.95 -4.00 30.87
C ILE A 23 1.41 -3.57 29.48
N VAL A 24 0.55 -4.37 28.87
CA VAL A 24 -0.08 -4.05 27.58
C VAL A 24 -1.01 -2.83 27.70
N ILE A 25 -1.81 -2.77 28.77
CA ILE A 25 -2.68 -1.62 29.03
C ILE A 25 -1.88 -0.34 29.29
N ASP A 26 -0.82 -0.42 30.09
CA ASP A 26 0.06 0.73 30.35
C ASP A 26 0.78 1.20 29.08
N TYR A 27 1.23 0.26 28.23
CA TYR A 27 1.79 0.56 26.92
C TYR A 27 0.76 1.25 26.00
N GLU A 28 -0.48 0.77 25.97
CA GLU A 28 -1.55 1.35 25.13
C GLU A 28 -1.92 2.78 25.59
N ILE A 29 -2.00 2.99 26.90
CA ILE A 29 -2.26 4.32 27.49
C ILE A 29 -1.11 5.29 27.16
N ASN A 30 0.12 4.86 27.34
CA ASN A 30 1.30 5.69 27.08
C ASN A 30 1.50 5.94 25.56
N TYR A 31 1.21 4.96 24.70
CA TYR A 31 1.25 5.11 23.26
C TYR A 31 0.17 6.07 22.74
N ASN A 32 -1.05 5.98 23.24
CA ASN A 32 -2.14 6.92 22.89
C ASN A 32 -1.85 8.33 23.38
N LYS A 33 -1.26 8.47 24.56
CA LYS A 33 -0.80 9.74 25.11
C LYS A 33 0.33 10.34 24.27
N TRP A 34 1.24 9.51 23.76
CA TRP A 34 2.31 9.91 22.85
C TRP A 34 1.80 10.33 21.47
N ILE A 35 0.84 9.58 20.87
CA ILE A 35 0.21 9.96 19.60
C ILE A 35 -0.50 11.32 19.74
N ASN A 36 -1.20 11.54 20.85
CA ASN A 36 -1.96 12.75 21.07
C ASN A 36 -1.09 13.96 21.44
N SER A 37 0.15 13.74 21.92
CA SER A 37 1.10 14.82 22.25
C SER A 37 1.95 15.29 21.07
N ARG A 38 1.61 14.95 19.84
CA ARG A 38 2.37 15.19 18.61
C ARG A 38 2.38 16.64 18.13
N SER A 39 2.94 17.50 18.93
CA SER A 39 3.50 18.76 18.42
C SER A 39 4.96 18.86 18.86
N GLY A 40 5.87 18.34 18.01
CA GLY A 40 7.29 18.70 18.06
C GLY A 40 8.20 17.79 18.89
N SER A 41 9.15 17.21 18.19
CA SER A 41 10.49 16.79 18.60
C SER A 41 10.69 15.57 19.48
N GLN A 42 11.55 14.70 18.91
CA GLN A 42 12.38 13.66 19.56
C GLN A 42 11.68 12.41 20.08
N LEU A 43 11.83 11.37 19.24
CA LEU A 43 11.55 9.97 19.54
C LEU A 43 12.57 9.43 20.55
N THR A 44 12.20 9.29 21.81
CA THR A 44 12.88 8.40 22.73
C THR A 44 12.00 7.19 23.00
N ASN A 45 12.53 6.00 22.72
CA ASN A 45 11.90 4.71 22.98
C ASN A 45 11.49 4.62 24.47
N PRO A 46 10.20 4.35 24.80
CA PRO A 46 9.76 4.27 26.19
C PRO A 46 10.51 3.22 27.02
N VAL A 47 11.11 2.21 26.40
CA VAL A 47 11.96 1.20 27.10
C VAL A 47 13.24 1.81 27.66
N GLN A 48 13.76 2.89 27.08
CA GLN A 48 14.97 3.57 27.56
C GLN A 48 14.80 4.32 28.87
N LYS A 49 13.57 4.62 29.29
CA LYS A 49 13.31 5.40 30.51
C LYS A 49 13.50 4.61 31.80
N TYR A 50 13.56 3.30 31.75
CA TYR A 50 13.60 2.42 32.95
C TYR A 50 14.95 1.74 33.18
N ALA A 51 16.01 2.11 32.48
CA ALA A 51 17.31 1.50 32.62
C ALA A 51 18.37 2.42 33.21
N SER A 52 18.84 2.12 34.38
CA SER A 52 20.07 2.69 34.94
C SER A 52 21.31 2.10 34.28
N SER A 53 22.39 2.86 34.25
CA SER A 53 23.55 2.70 33.37
C SER A 53 24.50 1.51 33.68
N SER A 54 24.21 0.62 34.63
CA SER A 54 25.13 -0.42 35.08
C SER A 54 24.95 -1.82 34.46
N ASP A 55 23.84 -2.08 33.76
CA ASP A 55 23.51 -3.45 33.30
C ASP A 55 23.12 -3.57 31.80
N ARG A 56 23.71 -2.75 30.94
CA ARG A 56 23.34 -2.73 29.50
C ARG A 56 23.43 -4.07 28.80
N LYS A 57 24.49 -4.85 29.05
CA LYS A 57 24.72 -6.12 28.37
C LYS A 57 23.71 -7.21 28.77
N ASN A 58 23.43 -7.34 30.07
CA ASN A 58 22.41 -8.28 30.56
C ASN A 58 20.96 -7.86 30.14
N LYS A 59 20.74 -6.57 29.91
CA LYS A 59 19.44 -6.04 29.52
C LYS A 59 19.13 -6.34 28.08
N ASP A 60 20.08 -6.16 27.17
CA ASP A 60 19.90 -6.44 25.74
C ASP A 60 19.65 -7.93 25.49
N ASP A 61 20.34 -8.80 26.26
CA ASP A 61 20.11 -10.26 26.23
C ASP A 61 18.73 -10.64 26.76
N LEU A 62 18.29 -10.02 27.87
CA LEU A 62 16.99 -10.28 28.46
C LEU A 62 15.85 -9.75 27.58
N GLU A 63 16.01 -8.57 26.99
CA GLU A 63 15.06 -7.99 26.05
C GLU A 63 14.93 -8.82 24.78
N SER A 64 16.06 -9.33 24.27
CA SER A 64 16.10 -10.24 23.12
C SER A 64 15.39 -11.57 23.43
N LEU A 65 15.64 -12.17 24.60
CA LEU A 65 14.99 -13.39 25.07
C LEU A 65 13.49 -13.18 25.30
N MET A 66 13.10 -12.07 25.93
CA MET A 66 11.71 -11.70 26.15
C MET A 66 10.99 -11.50 24.81
N ASN A 67 11.58 -10.78 23.87
CA ASN A 67 11.02 -10.59 22.53
C ASN A 67 10.87 -11.90 21.77
N MET A 68 11.84 -12.80 21.86
CA MET A 68 11.78 -14.12 21.23
C MET A 68 10.70 -15.01 21.88
N PHE A 69 10.60 -15.00 23.21
CA PHE A 69 9.60 -15.75 23.98
C PHE A 69 8.18 -15.22 23.72
N MET A 70 8.04 -13.89 23.69
CA MET A 70 6.75 -13.23 23.45
C MET A 70 6.27 -13.39 22.01
N LYS A 71 7.17 -13.30 21.01
CA LYS A 71 6.85 -13.58 19.60
C LYS A 71 6.40 -15.03 19.37
N GLY A 72 6.90 -15.98 20.18
CA GLY A 72 6.47 -17.39 20.10
C GLY A 72 5.13 -17.69 20.77
N LEU A 73 4.75 -16.94 21.79
CA LEU A 73 3.54 -17.20 22.60
C LEU A 73 2.34 -16.34 22.22
N PHE A 74 2.58 -15.13 21.71
CA PHE A 74 1.52 -14.18 21.40
C PHE A 74 1.61 -13.68 19.96
N PRO A 75 0.49 -13.53 19.26
CA PRO A 75 0.50 -12.92 17.94
C PRO A 75 1.01 -11.47 18.05
N PRO A 76 1.75 -10.97 17.05
CA PRO A 76 2.27 -9.61 17.04
C PRO A 76 1.22 -8.54 17.31
N THR A 77 -0.02 -8.80 16.91
CA THR A 77 -1.17 -7.90 17.10
C THR A 77 -1.55 -7.67 18.56
N LEU A 78 -1.27 -8.62 19.43
CA LEU A 78 -1.53 -8.50 20.87
C LEU A 78 -0.43 -7.70 21.57
N LEU A 79 0.84 -7.91 21.16
CA LEU A 79 2.00 -7.24 21.75
C LEU A 79 2.20 -5.83 21.25
N TYR A 80 1.82 -5.61 19.98
CA TYR A 80 2.07 -4.35 19.29
C TYR A 80 0.80 -3.88 18.57
N PRO A 81 -0.02 -3.03 19.23
CA PRO A 81 -1.24 -2.47 18.64
C PRO A 81 -1.01 -1.76 17.30
N GLU A 82 0.22 -1.31 17.05
CA GLU A 82 0.64 -0.74 15.77
C GLU A 82 0.41 -1.71 14.61
N TYR A 83 0.70 -2.99 14.80
CA TYR A 83 0.54 -4.02 13.76
C TYR A 83 -0.92 -4.21 13.35
N THR A 84 -1.83 -4.18 14.33
CA THR A 84 -3.27 -4.24 14.06
C THR A 84 -3.74 -3.01 13.29
N ARG A 85 -3.32 -1.82 13.72
CA ARG A 85 -3.68 -0.57 13.04
C ARG A 85 -3.12 -0.49 11.63
N ALA A 86 -1.85 -0.88 11.44
CA ALA A 86 -1.24 -0.95 10.12
C ALA A 86 -2.00 -1.90 9.19
N TYR A 87 -2.42 -3.07 9.70
CA TYR A 87 -3.22 -4.03 8.93
C TYR A 87 -4.59 -3.48 8.55
N GLU A 88 -5.34 -2.90 9.49
CA GLU A 88 -6.65 -2.31 9.18
C GLU A 88 -6.52 -1.14 8.18
N LYS A 89 -5.45 -0.37 8.30
CA LYS A 89 -5.15 0.70 7.35
C LYS A 89 -4.80 0.15 5.96
N ALA A 90 -3.93 -0.86 5.89
CA ALA A 90 -3.59 -1.55 4.65
C ALA A 90 -4.83 -2.12 3.95
N LYS A 91 -5.72 -2.77 4.72
CA LYS A 91 -7.01 -3.29 4.25
C LYS A 91 -7.93 -2.19 3.73
N SER A 92 -7.90 -1.01 4.34
CA SER A 92 -8.65 0.16 3.84
C SER A 92 -8.09 0.65 2.50
N TRP A 93 -6.76 0.70 2.36
CA TRP A 93 -6.09 1.12 1.13
C TRP A 93 -6.26 0.11 -0.02
N SER A 94 -6.27 -1.21 0.27
CA SER A 94 -6.45 -2.24 -0.77
C SER A 94 -7.81 -2.13 -1.48
N LYS A 95 -8.83 -1.61 -0.81
CA LYS A 95 -10.16 -1.36 -1.42
C LYS A 95 -10.17 -0.24 -2.47
N LYS A 96 -9.08 0.52 -2.60
CA LYS A 96 -8.94 1.64 -3.55
C LYS A 96 -8.16 1.26 -4.81
N HIS A 97 -8.00 -0.01 -5.07
CA HIS A 97 -7.28 -0.55 -6.23
C HIS A 97 -5.85 -0.04 -6.33
N LEU A 98 -5.17 0.06 -5.17
CA LEU A 98 -3.77 0.45 -5.09
C LEU A 98 -2.88 -0.78 -5.19
N SER A 99 -1.68 -0.61 -5.76
CA SER A 99 -0.66 -1.64 -5.75
C SER A 99 -0.11 -1.90 -4.33
N GLN A 100 0.48 -3.06 -4.13
CA GLN A 100 1.16 -3.38 -2.86
C GLN A 100 2.21 -2.32 -2.50
N GLN A 101 2.97 -1.88 -3.51
CA GLN A 101 4.02 -0.87 -3.32
C GLN A 101 3.46 0.52 -2.94
N GLN A 102 2.34 0.93 -3.53
CA GLN A 102 1.67 2.17 -3.11
C GLN A 102 1.16 2.08 -1.67
N ILE A 103 0.54 0.97 -1.30
CA ILE A 103 0.10 0.75 0.09
C ILE A 103 1.29 0.80 1.04
N LYS A 104 2.43 0.17 0.69
CA LYS A 104 3.68 0.27 1.46
C LYS A 104 4.10 1.72 1.65
N ILE A 105 4.12 2.50 0.58
CA ILE A 105 4.47 3.93 0.61
C ILE A 105 3.53 4.72 1.53
N TYR A 106 2.22 4.48 1.44
CA TYR A 106 1.25 5.18 2.28
C TYR A 106 1.43 4.84 3.76
N LEU A 107 1.59 3.56 4.09
CA LEU A 107 1.80 3.12 5.47
C LEU A 107 3.07 3.71 6.08
N THR A 108 4.20 3.68 5.34
CA THR A 108 5.49 4.14 5.88
C THR A 108 5.65 5.66 5.86
N LYS A 109 5.38 6.30 4.70
CA LYS A 109 5.66 7.73 4.54
C LYS A 109 4.60 8.65 5.10
N TYR A 110 3.32 8.28 4.92
CA TYR A 110 2.20 9.16 5.30
C TYR A 110 1.59 8.78 6.65
N ASP A 111 1.32 7.49 6.86
CA ASP A 111 0.76 6.99 8.11
C ASP A 111 1.84 6.75 9.19
N ARG A 112 3.13 6.71 8.80
CA ARG A 112 4.32 6.58 9.66
C ARG A 112 4.37 5.33 10.52
N TYR A 113 3.82 4.24 10.01
CA TYR A 113 4.02 2.92 10.62
C TYR A 113 5.47 2.46 10.43
N SER A 114 5.96 1.67 11.38
CA SER A 114 7.27 1.01 11.27
C SER A 114 7.32 0.08 10.06
N GLU A 115 8.53 -0.18 9.55
CA GLU A 115 8.71 -1.11 8.42
C GLU A 115 8.20 -2.52 8.80
N ASP A 116 8.44 -2.97 10.04
CA ASP A 116 7.98 -4.27 10.54
C ASP A 116 6.45 -4.37 10.59
N ALA A 117 5.77 -3.36 11.12
CA ALA A 117 4.31 -3.31 11.15
C ALA A 117 3.72 -3.23 9.73
N THR A 118 4.37 -2.48 8.83
CA THR A 118 3.99 -2.38 7.42
C THR A 118 4.13 -3.72 6.72
N GLN A 119 5.29 -4.39 6.87
CA GLN A 119 5.52 -5.70 6.25
C GLN A 119 4.55 -6.76 6.79
N TYR A 120 4.31 -6.77 8.09
CA TYR A 120 3.28 -7.62 8.70
C TYR A 120 1.91 -7.37 8.06
N ALA A 121 1.51 -6.10 7.95
CA ALA A 121 0.23 -5.73 7.37
C ALA A 121 0.09 -6.22 5.92
N LEU A 122 1.11 -5.99 5.09
CA LEU A 122 1.12 -6.40 3.69
C LEU A 122 1.08 -7.93 3.54
N ASN A 123 1.86 -8.66 4.34
CA ASN A 123 1.90 -10.13 4.31
C ASN A 123 0.56 -10.75 4.75
N LYS A 124 -0.18 -10.06 5.61
CA LYS A 124 -1.49 -10.51 6.09
C LYS A 124 -2.63 -10.19 5.13
N LEU A 125 -2.43 -9.26 4.19
CA LEU A 125 -3.43 -8.98 3.16
C LEU A 125 -3.57 -10.19 2.23
N ASN A 126 -4.78 -10.73 2.15
CA ASN A 126 -5.14 -11.74 1.17
C ASN A 126 -5.77 -11.01 -0.04
N VAL A 127 -4.91 -10.45 -0.91
CA VAL A 127 -5.29 -9.63 -2.06
C VAL A 127 -4.68 -10.21 -3.32
N ASP A 128 -5.48 -10.38 -4.34
CA ASP A 128 -5.01 -10.65 -5.69
C ASP A 128 -4.56 -9.33 -6.33
N TRP A 129 -3.24 -9.16 -6.44
CA TRP A 129 -2.65 -7.92 -6.97
C TRP A 129 -2.85 -7.76 -8.47
N LYS A 130 -2.97 -8.87 -9.21
CA LYS A 130 -3.31 -8.84 -10.64
C LYS A 130 -4.73 -8.31 -10.85
N GLU A 131 -5.67 -8.78 -10.04
CA GLU A 131 -7.05 -8.25 -10.07
C GLU A 131 -7.10 -6.79 -9.64
N GLN A 132 -6.30 -6.37 -8.65
CA GLN A 132 -6.21 -4.94 -8.29
C GLN A 132 -5.67 -4.09 -9.45
N ALA A 133 -4.67 -4.56 -10.18
CA ALA A 133 -4.15 -3.88 -11.36
C ALA A 133 -5.21 -3.78 -12.47
N LEU A 134 -5.99 -4.83 -12.68
CA LEU A 134 -7.11 -4.83 -13.64
C LEU A 134 -8.19 -3.83 -13.24
N LEU A 135 -8.60 -3.81 -11.97
CA LEU A 135 -9.59 -2.86 -11.47
C LEU A 135 -9.07 -1.42 -11.58
N ARG A 136 -7.77 -1.22 -11.33
CA ARG A 136 -7.11 0.07 -11.52
C ARG A 136 -7.09 0.48 -12.99
N ALA A 137 -6.74 -0.43 -13.90
CA ALA A 137 -6.78 -0.17 -15.34
C ALA A 137 -8.18 0.23 -15.82
N LYS A 138 -9.22 -0.49 -15.39
CA LYS A 138 -10.61 -0.15 -15.70
C LYS A 138 -11.01 1.24 -15.23
N SER A 139 -10.48 1.71 -14.11
CA SER A 139 -10.74 3.07 -13.61
C SER A 139 -10.19 4.19 -14.51
N TYR A 140 -9.34 3.84 -15.47
CA TYR A 140 -8.76 4.78 -16.45
C TYR A 140 -9.55 4.84 -17.78
N GLN A 141 -10.70 4.19 -17.90
CA GLN A 141 -11.47 4.14 -19.14
C GLN A 141 -11.77 5.54 -19.72
N GLU A 142 -12.15 6.48 -18.88
CA GLU A 142 -12.51 7.84 -19.31
C GLU A 142 -11.29 8.70 -19.71
N PHE A 143 -10.07 8.20 -19.49
CA PHE A 143 -8.85 8.91 -19.88
C PHE A 143 -8.41 8.61 -21.30
N HIS A 144 -9.03 7.65 -21.96
CA HIS A 144 -8.77 7.25 -23.35
C HIS A 144 -7.29 7.00 -23.67
N PHE A 145 -6.55 6.40 -22.70
CA PHE A 145 -5.14 6.09 -22.89
C PHE A 145 -4.94 5.08 -24.01
N SER A 146 -3.78 5.21 -24.71
CA SER A 146 -3.26 4.11 -25.51
C SER A 146 -2.81 2.95 -24.63
N LYS A 147 -2.67 1.77 -25.22
CA LYS A 147 -2.16 0.58 -24.53
C LYS A 147 -0.82 0.84 -23.84
N GLU A 148 0.14 1.43 -24.58
CA GLU A 148 1.47 1.76 -24.05
C GLU A 148 1.40 2.76 -22.89
N LYS A 149 0.56 3.79 -23.01
CA LYS A 149 0.39 4.81 -21.98
C LYS A 149 -0.24 4.23 -20.72
N LEU A 150 -1.20 3.32 -20.85
CA LEU A 150 -1.82 2.65 -19.71
C LEU A 150 -0.82 1.74 -18.98
N VAL A 151 0.01 0.97 -19.70
CA VAL A 151 1.11 0.19 -19.12
C VAL A 151 2.05 1.10 -18.32
N TRP A 152 2.48 2.21 -18.95
CA TRP A 152 3.36 3.17 -18.29
C TRP A 152 2.72 3.74 -17.02
N GLN A 153 1.43 4.07 -17.06
CA GLN A 153 0.68 4.59 -15.92
C GLN A 153 0.65 3.59 -14.75
N LEU A 154 0.30 2.33 -15.03
CA LEU A 154 0.22 1.29 -14.03
C LEU A 154 1.58 1.02 -13.35
N ILE A 155 2.67 1.02 -14.12
CA ILE A 155 4.01 0.70 -13.60
C ILE A 155 4.64 1.91 -12.92
N ASN A 156 4.67 3.07 -13.61
CA ASN A 156 5.46 4.20 -13.15
C ASN A 156 4.75 5.08 -12.12
N ILE A 157 3.44 5.19 -12.21
CA ILE A 157 2.64 6.02 -11.30
C ILE A 157 1.98 5.16 -10.23
N ASP A 158 1.25 4.11 -10.63
CA ASP A 158 0.51 3.26 -9.71
C ASP A 158 1.36 2.17 -9.04
N LYS A 159 2.63 2.03 -9.48
CA LYS A 159 3.63 1.14 -8.87
C LYS A 159 3.26 -0.34 -8.87
N PHE A 160 2.44 -0.77 -9.82
CA PHE A 160 2.26 -2.20 -10.09
C PHE A 160 3.52 -2.79 -10.71
N THR A 161 3.73 -4.08 -10.51
CA THR A 161 4.80 -4.82 -11.20
C THR A 161 4.48 -4.96 -12.69
N GLN A 162 5.49 -5.29 -13.50
CA GLN A 162 5.29 -5.57 -14.92
C GLN A 162 4.27 -6.69 -15.13
N GLU A 163 4.39 -7.80 -14.37
CA GLU A 163 3.48 -8.95 -14.47
C GLU A 163 2.02 -8.59 -14.15
N GLU A 164 1.80 -7.75 -13.13
CA GLU A 164 0.46 -7.28 -12.75
C GLU A 164 -0.12 -6.35 -13.83
N ALA A 165 0.71 -5.46 -14.38
CA ALA A 165 0.30 -4.56 -15.46
C ALA A 165 -0.03 -5.33 -16.75
N ASP A 166 0.81 -6.31 -17.14
CA ASP A 166 0.57 -7.14 -18.32
C ASP A 166 -0.76 -7.88 -18.20
N TYR A 167 -1.01 -8.51 -17.05
CA TYR A 167 -2.29 -9.15 -16.77
C TYR A 167 -3.47 -8.18 -16.92
N ALA A 168 -3.35 -6.98 -16.35
CA ALA A 168 -4.40 -5.97 -16.43
C ALA A 168 -4.70 -5.57 -17.88
N ILE A 169 -3.65 -5.37 -18.69
CA ILE A 169 -3.78 -5.01 -20.11
C ILE A 169 -4.44 -6.10 -20.94
N GLU A 170 -4.11 -7.37 -20.67
CA GLU A 170 -4.71 -8.52 -21.36
C GLU A 170 -6.21 -8.67 -21.05
N HIS A 171 -6.66 -8.24 -19.87
CA HIS A 171 -8.01 -8.48 -19.39
C HIS A 171 -8.90 -7.22 -19.29
N VAL A 172 -8.37 -6.02 -19.57
CA VAL A 172 -9.14 -4.77 -19.44
C VAL A 172 -10.22 -4.62 -20.51
N ASN A 173 -10.07 -5.28 -21.65
CA ASN A 173 -11.02 -5.29 -22.78
C ASN A 173 -11.36 -3.88 -23.31
N PHE A 174 -10.38 -2.99 -23.39
CA PHE A 174 -10.57 -1.69 -24.02
C PHE A 174 -10.51 -1.80 -25.54
N ASP A 175 -11.35 -1.04 -26.22
CA ASP A 175 -11.19 -0.78 -27.64
C ASP A 175 -10.17 0.34 -27.85
N TRP A 176 -8.95 -0.06 -28.22
CA TRP A 176 -7.83 0.87 -28.36
C TRP A 176 -8.01 1.82 -29.54
N LYS A 177 -8.71 1.38 -30.63
CA LYS A 177 -9.05 2.25 -31.77
C LYS A 177 -10.07 3.31 -31.35
N GLU A 178 -11.09 2.92 -30.60
CA GLU A 178 -12.06 3.87 -30.06
C GLU A 178 -11.42 4.85 -29.06
N ASN A 179 -10.50 4.39 -28.22
CA ASN A 179 -9.72 5.28 -27.36
C ASN A 179 -8.92 6.29 -28.19
N ALA A 180 -8.29 5.88 -29.29
CA ALA A 180 -7.57 6.77 -30.16
C ALA A 180 -8.49 7.83 -30.80
N VAL A 181 -9.71 7.44 -31.21
CA VAL A 181 -10.72 8.37 -31.74
C VAL A 181 -11.09 9.44 -30.71
N LYS A 182 -11.41 9.02 -29.48
CA LYS A 182 -11.77 9.95 -28.41
C LYS A 182 -10.61 10.87 -28.00
N GLU A 183 -9.38 10.34 -27.99
CA GLU A 183 -8.20 11.14 -27.75
C GLU A 183 -7.94 12.14 -28.87
N ALA A 184 -8.18 11.76 -30.15
CA ALA A 184 -8.08 12.66 -31.29
C ALA A 184 -9.10 13.81 -31.18
N GLU A 185 -10.37 13.50 -30.90
CA GLU A 185 -11.42 14.49 -30.68
C GLU A 185 -11.07 15.45 -29.54
N SER A 186 -10.58 14.92 -28.40
CA SER A 186 -10.16 15.72 -27.26
C SER A 186 -8.96 16.61 -27.58
N SER A 187 -7.98 16.11 -28.32
CA SER A 187 -6.77 16.83 -28.69
C SER A 187 -7.01 17.89 -29.76
N SER A 188 -8.09 17.79 -30.54
CA SER A 188 -8.51 18.77 -31.55
C SER A 188 -9.37 19.90 -31.00
N ASN A 189 -9.95 19.73 -29.80
CA ASN A 189 -10.84 20.70 -29.19
C ASN A 189 -10.18 22.04 -28.94
N GLY A 190 -10.41 23.00 -29.82
CA GLY A 190 -10.05 24.41 -29.63
C GLY A 190 -9.06 25.01 -30.63
N GLY A 191 -8.75 24.35 -31.71
CA GLY A 191 -7.89 24.97 -32.73
C GLY A 191 -7.77 24.22 -34.04
N ASN A 192 -7.45 24.99 -35.11
CA ASN A 192 -7.11 24.42 -36.39
C ASN A 192 -5.88 23.54 -36.28
N ILE A 193 -6.06 22.24 -36.23
CA ILE A 193 -4.99 21.24 -36.22
C ILE A 193 -5.02 20.48 -37.56
N SER A 194 -3.89 20.36 -38.22
CA SER A 194 -3.84 19.53 -39.42
C SER A 194 -3.82 18.04 -39.08
N LYS A 195 -4.29 17.22 -40.03
CA LYS A 195 -4.26 15.75 -39.88
C LYS A 195 -2.87 15.22 -39.55
N GLU A 196 -1.84 15.73 -40.24
CA GLU A 196 -0.46 15.32 -40.05
C GLU A 196 0.03 15.66 -38.64
N ARG A 197 -0.34 16.83 -38.12
CA ARG A 197 0.03 17.27 -36.78
C ARG A 197 -0.67 16.43 -35.71
N LEU A 198 -1.96 16.17 -35.89
CA LEU A 198 -2.70 15.32 -34.94
C LEU A 198 -2.19 13.89 -34.96
N LEU A 199 -1.94 13.32 -36.13
CA LEU A 199 -1.32 11.99 -36.27
C LEU A 199 -0.01 11.91 -35.48
N LYS A 200 0.85 12.92 -35.66
CA LYS A 200 2.10 13.00 -34.90
C LYS A 200 1.89 13.06 -33.39
N ILE A 201 0.90 13.82 -32.92
CA ILE A 201 0.56 13.89 -31.50
C ILE A 201 0.12 12.52 -30.97
N LEU A 202 -0.77 11.84 -31.67
CA LEU A 202 -1.28 10.53 -31.26
C LEU A 202 -0.16 9.49 -31.17
N VAL A 203 0.74 9.44 -32.15
CA VAL A 203 1.82 8.46 -32.18
C VAL A 203 2.96 8.82 -31.23
N GLU A 204 3.51 10.03 -31.34
CA GLU A 204 4.74 10.37 -30.61
C GLU A 204 4.48 10.70 -29.13
N TYR A 205 3.37 11.37 -28.79
CA TYR A 205 3.11 11.86 -27.44
C TYR A 205 2.06 11.04 -26.70
N ARG A 206 1.00 10.59 -27.40
CA ARG A 206 -0.06 9.77 -26.80
C ARG A 206 0.21 8.27 -26.86
N LYS A 207 1.24 7.88 -27.66
CA LYS A 207 1.73 6.50 -27.73
C LYS A 207 0.71 5.50 -28.30
N PHE A 208 -0.19 5.95 -29.18
CA PHE A 208 -0.98 5.05 -30.00
C PHE A 208 -0.10 4.45 -31.10
N THR A 209 -0.45 3.26 -31.55
CA THR A 209 0.17 2.69 -32.75
C THR A 209 -0.18 3.53 -33.97
N GLN A 210 0.63 3.40 -35.03
CA GLN A 210 0.35 4.10 -36.30
C GLN A 210 -1.06 3.74 -36.81
N GLU A 211 -1.44 2.44 -36.80
CA GLU A 211 -2.75 1.96 -37.22
C GLU A 211 -3.91 2.56 -36.41
N GLU A 212 -3.76 2.61 -35.08
CA GLU A 212 -4.80 3.21 -34.20
C GLU A 212 -4.94 4.70 -34.45
N ALA A 213 -3.84 5.40 -34.66
CA ALA A 213 -3.83 6.84 -34.91
C ALA A 213 -4.41 7.18 -36.30
N GLU A 214 -4.06 6.43 -37.35
CA GLU A 214 -4.67 6.57 -38.68
C GLU A 214 -6.18 6.31 -38.64
N TYR A 215 -6.60 5.24 -37.98
CA TYR A 215 -8.00 4.97 -37.74
C TYR A 215 -8.71 6.15 -37.05
N ALA A 216 -8.08 6.72 -36.04
CA ALA A 216 -8.63 7.88 -35.32
C ALA A 216 -8.80 9.12 -36.23
N ILE A 217 -7.82 9.40 -37.10
CA ILE A 217 -7.91 10.52 -38.06
C ILE A 217 -9.08 10.35 -39.03
N GLU A 218 -9.40 9.11 -39.43
CA GLU A 218 -10.48 8.81 -40.36
C GLU A 218 -11.87 8.84 -39.70
N HIS A 219 -11.96 8.50 -38.41
CA HIS A 219 -13.24 8.28 -37.73
C HIS A 219 -13.61 9.34 -36.69
N ALA A 220 -12.65 10.19 -36.27
CA ALA A 220 -12.92 11.26 -35.32
C ALA A 220 -13.81 12.36 -35.93
N LYS A 221 -14.74 12.86 -35.15
CA LYS A 221 -15.65 13.95 -35.54
C LYS A 221 -14.94 15.30 -35.40
N ILE A 222 -14.02 15.58 -36.30
CA ILE A 222 -13.21 16.80 -36.30
C ILE A 222 -13.53 17.58 -37.57
N ASP A 223 -13.79 18.88 -37.42
CA ASP A 223 -13.89 19.80 -38.56
C ASP A 223 -12.49 20.17 -39.01
N TRP A 224 -12.08 19.65 -40.18
CA TRP A 224 -10.74 19.84 -40.74
C TRP A 224 -10.60 21.11 -41.62
N ASP A 225 -11.73 21.74 -41.91
CA ASP A 225 -11.83 22.86 -42.90
C ASP A 225 -11.87 24.23 -42.20
N ASN A 226 -11.79 24.30 -40.91
CA ASN A 226 -11.80 25.53 -40.10
C ASN A 226 -10.41 26.07 -39.78
#